data_7e61c822be5bfe7f1279b809974c9a11
#
_entry.id   7e61c822be5bfe7f1279b809974c9a11
#
_cell.length_a   1.000
_cell.length_b   1.000
_cell.length_c   1.000
_cell.angle_alpha   90.00
_cell.angle_beta   90.00
_cell.angle_gamma   90.00
#
_symmetry.space_group_name_H-M   'P 1'
#
loop_
_entity.id
_entity.type
_entity.pdbx_description
1 polymer ?
#
loop_
_entity_poly.entity_id
_entity_poly.type
_entity_poly.pdbx_seq_one_letter_code
_entity_poly.pdbx_strand_id
1 'polypeptide(L)'
;VQVYDGDVEALKVPRSTEKDTWDFILSECDMAAAKLTDSPFDTRRANKWVALALKSRAALHAASVAKFTHAPYVSISGPAVEQKLAGIDSSEADRYYKECINASDEIMKSGNYELYGANPSTKENAINSYQQMFENPNNVLSGIKEPMFIKGYTSGTVLAHNYDIWYRPNQTASGWPHPGRMNPTLDLVDAYEDYTDDGQGLSSLIKTRVDGNESTYGGFDRSASYYSFPIDKPYEIFENKDARLWATMILPGTEWKNKTIIIQGGIVKPDGSFIFRTDASVKGLDGKTYYTYG
;
A
#
# COMPACT_ATOMS: atom_id res chain seq x y z
N VAL A 1 14.77 32.90 -3.41
CA VAL A 1 14.58 33.34 -2.00
C VAL A 1 14.63 34.85 -2.02
N GLN A 2 13.54 35.49 -1.64
CA GLN A 2 13.47 36.95 -1.55
C GLN A 2 14.12 37.40 -0.21
N VAL A 3 15.02 38.33 -0.28
CA VAL A 3 15.66 38.88 0.93
C VAL A 3 14.66 39.78 1.63
N TYR A 4 14.44 39.56 2.92
CA TYR A 4 13.57 40.39 3.73
C TYR A 4 14.20 41.79 3.96
N ASP A 5 13.52 42.80 3.50
CA ASP A 5 13.96 44.22 3.58
C ASP A 5 13.20 45.01 4.66
N GLY A 6 12.33 44.34 5.43
CA GLY A 6 11.51 44.98 6.45
C GLY A 6 10.05 45.24 6.02
N ASP A 7 9.70 45.06 4.75
CA ASP A 7 8.33 45.22 4.27
C ASP A 7 7.55 43.89 4.38
N VAL A 8 6.66 43.80 5.35
CA VAL A 8 5.79 42.63 5.57
C VAL A 8 4.73 42.52 4.46
N GLU A 9 4.27 43.60 3.87
CA GLU A 9 3.27 43.56 2.80
C GLU A 9 3.86 42.99 1.51
N ALA A 10 5.13 43.25 1.22
CA ALA A 10 5.85 42.70 0.08
C ALA A 10 6.05 41.19 0.19
N LEU A 11 5.96 40.62 1.41
CA LEU A 11 6.05 39.17 1.64
C LEU A 11 4.72 38.41 1.43
N LYS A 12 3.62 39.12 1.26
CA LYS A 12 2.31 38.53 1.00
C LYS A 12 2.23 38.02 -0.43
N VAL A 13 2.56 36.75 -0.60
CA VAL A 13 2.46 36.04 -1.89
C VAL A 13 1.05 35.43 -2.00
N PRO A 14 0.27 35.75 -3.04
CA PRO A 14 -1.00 35.07 -3.27
C PRO A 14 -0.79 33.61 -3.58
N ARG A 15 -1.81 32.77 -3.32
CA ARG A 15 -1.78 31.38 -3.71
C ARG A 15 -1.79 31.25 -5.23
N SER A 16 -0.95 30.38 -5.75
CA SER A 16 -0.96 30.00 -7.16
C SER A 16 -2.18 29.12 -7.47
N THR A 17 -2.57 29.06 -8.73
CA THR A 17 -3.58 28.10 -9.18
C THR A 17 -3.07 26.65 -8.99
N GLU A 18 -3.99 25.71 -8.92
CA GLU A 18 -3.60 24.29 -8.83
C GLU A 18 -2.78 23.89 -10.06
N LYS A 19 -3.20 24.31 -11.26
CA LYS A 19 -2.45 24.07 -12.49
C LYS A 19 -1.02 24.61 -12.42
N ASP A 20 -0.85 25.87 -12.03
CA ASP A 20 0.47 26.50 -11.97
C ASP A 20 1.39 25.79 -10.96
N THR A 21 0.80 25.30 -9.88
CA THR A 21 1.53 24.53 -8.86
C THR A 21 2.04 23.21 -9.44
N TRP A 22 1.19 22.48 -10.17
CA TRP A 22 1.63 21.23 -10.83
C TRP A 22 2.65 21.49 -11.94
N ASP A 23 2.45 22.51 -12.75
CA ASP A 23 3.40 22.87 -13.80
C ASP A 23 4.76 23.25 -13.21
N PHE A 24 4.78 23.97 -12.09
CA PHE A 24 6.01 24.26 -11.35
C PHE A 24 6.70 22.96 -10.88
N ILE A 25 5.95 22.03 -10.26
CA ILE A 25 6.52 20.75 -9.81
C ILE A 25 7.16 19.96 -10.98
N LEU A 26 6.48 19.91 -12.13
CA LEU A 26 6.99 19.19 -13.30
C LEU A 26 8.26 19.87 -13.83
N SER A 27 8.29 21.21 -13.90
CA SER A 27 9.48 21.94 -14.35
C SER A 27 10.67 21.78 -13.40
N GLU A 28 10.43 21.75 -12.10
CA GLU A 28 11.48 21.50 -11.10
C GLU A 28 12.05 20.07 -11.23
N CYS A 29 11.19 19.09 -11.53
CA CYS A 29 11.65 17.72 -11.83
C CYS A 29 12.52 17.66 -13.09
N ASP A 30 12.18 18.40 -14.14
CA ASP A 30 12.98 18.48 -15.36
C ASP A 30 14.35 19.13 -15.10
N MET A 31 14.36 20.24 -14.36
CA MET A 31 15.62 20.90 -13.97
C MET A 31 16.49 19.98 -13.09
N ALA A 32 15.88 19.23 -12.19
CA ALA A 32 16.58 18.28 -11.35
C ALA A 32 17.16 17.13 -12.20
N ALA A 33 16.35 16.55 -13.10
CA ALA A 33 16.79 15.48 -13.98
C ALA A 33 17.96 15.89 -14.89
N ALA A 34 18.00 17.15 -15.33
CA ALA A 34 19.08 17.70 -16.14
C ALA A 34 20.39 17.92 -15.37
N LYS A 35 20.34 18.08 -14.05
CA LYS A 35 21.49 18.44 -13.20
C LYS A 35 22.01 17.28 -12.36
N LEU A 36 21.17 16.31 -12.03
CA LEU A 36 21.55 15.17 -11.22
C LEU A 36 22.27 14.11 -12.03
N THR A 37 23.07 13.30 -11.35
CA THR A 37 23.75 12.16 -11.97
C THR A 37 22.75 11.15 -12.53
N ASP A 38 23.09 10.51 -13.63
CA ASP A 38 22.33 9.40 -14.24
C ASP A 38 22.72 8.02 -13.66
N SER A 39 23.64 7.98 -12.70
CA SER A 39 24.04 6.75 -12.03
C SER A 39 22.91 6.21 -11.14
N PRO A 40 22.41 4.98 -11.35
CA PRO A 40 21.35 4.39 -10.55
C PRO A 40 21.82 3.76 -9.24
N PHE A 41 23.12 3.76 -8.95
CA PHE A 41 23.71 2.92 -7.89
C PHE A 41 23.48 3.41 -6.46
N ASP A 42 23.21 4.70 -6.24
CA ASP A 42 22.91 5.20 -4.89
C ASP A 42 21.40 5.48 -4.72
N THR A 43 20.65 4.45 -4.36
CA THR A 43 19.21 4.54 -4.17
C THR A 43 18.79 5.33 -2.93
N ARG A 44 19.73 5.78 -2.10
CA ARG A 44 19.48 6.64 -0.92
C ARG A 44 19.64 8.12 -1.25
N ARG A 45 20.06 8.46 -2.44
CA ARG A 45 20.20 9.83 -2.94
C ARG A 45 19.36 10.03 -4.20
N ALA A 46 18.85 11.25 -4.35
CA ALA A 46 18.19 11.62 -5.58
C ALA A 46 19.18 11.59 -6.74
N ASN A 47 18.76 11.02 -7.86
CA ASN A 47 19.47 11.00 -9.14
C ASN A 47 18.49 11.38 -10.25
N LYS A 48 18.95 11.42 -11.49
CA LYS A 48 18.10 11.72 -12.65
C LYS A 48 16.82 10.88 -12.69
N TRP A 49 16.94 9.60 -12.44
CA TRP A 49 15.82 8.64 -12.54
C TRP A 49 14.78 8.83 -11.45
N VAL A 50 15.22 9.19 -10.26
CA VAL A 50 14.31 9.54 -9.14
C VAL A 50 13.53 10.82 -9.46
N ALA A 51 14.19 11.82 -10.07
CA ALA A 51 13.51 13.04 -10.50
C ALA A 51 12.44 12.75 -11.58
N LEU A 52 12.76 11.90 -12.56
CA LEU A 52 11.80 11.47 -13.59
C LEU A 52 10.66 10.62 -13.01
N ALA A 53 10.93 9.75 -12.05
CA ALA A 53 9.90 8.97 -11.37
C ALA A 53 8.93 9.87 -10.59
N LEU A 54 9.46 10.88 -9.91
CA LEU A 54 8.63 11.89 -9.24
C LEU A 54 7.80 12.69 -10.25
N LYS A 55 8.40 13.09 -11.38
CA LYS A 55 7.71 13.75 -12.48
C LYS A 55 6.55 12.90 -13.01
N SER A 56 6.81 11.63 -13.32
CA SER A 56 5.78 10.69 -13.79
C SER A 56 4.61 10.61 -12.83
N ARG A 57 4.88 10.41 -11.54
CA ARG A 57 3.86 10.34 -10.49
C ARG A 57 3.06 11.63 -10.34
N ALA A 58 3.73 12.78 -10.33
CA ALA A 58 3.10 14.09 -10.24
C ALA A 58 2.22 14.38 -11.45
N ALA A 59 2.71 14.08 -12.65
CA ALA A 59 1.97 14.27 -13.89
C ALA A 59 0.72 13.38 -13.96
N LEU A 60 0.82 12.11 -13.53
CA LEU A 60 -0.33 11.21 -13.46
C LEU A 60 -1.41 11.75 -12.50
N HIS A 61 -1.00 12.28 -11.36
CA HIS A 61 -1.93 12.88 -10.40
C HIS A 61 -2.61 14.12 -10.98
N ALA A 62 -1.84 15.04 -11.57
CA ALA A 62 -2.38 16.25 -12.22
C ALA A 62 -3.34 15.90 -13.37
N ALA A 63 -3.00 14.88 -14.17
CA ALA A 63 -3.88 14.37 -15.22
C ALA A 63 -5.21 13.82 -14.65
N SER A 64 -5.15 13.09 -13.55
CA SER A 64 -6.33 12.56 -12.87
C SER A 64 -7.20 13.68 -12.31
N VAL A 65 -6.60 14.70 -11.70
CA VAL A 65 -7.32 15.89 -11.24
C VAL A 65 -8.02 16.57 -12.42
N ALA A 66 -7.31 16.84 -13.51
CA ALA A 66 -7.89 17.46 -14.70
C ALA A 66 -9.05 16.64 -15.27
N LYS A 67 -8.87 15.33 -15.41
CA LYS A 67 -9.86 14.45 -16.03
C LYS A 67 -11.10 14.25 -15.17
N PHE A 68 -10.96 14.09 -13.86
CA PHE A 68 -12.05 13.61 -13.00
C PHE A 68 -12.68 14.69 -12.14
N THR A 69 -12.05 15.87 -11.95
CA THR A 69 -12.63 16.97 -11.18
C THR A 69 -13.99 17.45 -11.76
N HIS A 70 -14.17 17.32 -13.07
CA HIS A 70 -15.42 17.70 -13.78
C HIS A 70 -16.28 16.50 -14.16
N ALA A 71 -15.99 15.30 -13.63
CA ALA A 71 -16.82 14.13 -13.91
C ALA A 71 -18.22 14.29 -13.29
N PRO A 72 -19.28 13.74 -13.90
CA PRO A 72 -20.66 13.92 -13.45
C PRO A 72 -20.91 13.47 -11.99
N TYR A 73 -20.09 12.58 -11.48
CA TYR A 73 -20.17 12.06 -10.10
C TYR A 73 -19.29 12.82 -9.10
N VAL A 74 -18.50 13.81 -9.57
CA VAL A 74 -17.68 14.67 -8.73
C VAL A 74 -18.20 16.10 -8.86
N SER A 75 -18.71 16.65 -7.78
CA SER A 75 -19.15 18.05 -7.74
C SER A 75 -18.25 18.83 -6.79
N ILE A 76 -17.36 19.63 -7.37
CA ILE A 76 -16.63 20.63 -6.61
C ILE A 76 -17.16 22.02 -6.98
N SER A 77 -17.36 22.88 -5.99
CA SER A 77 -17.86 24.25 -6.19
C SER A 77 -17.34 25.17 -5.11
N GLY A 78 -17.54 26.46 -5.32
CA GLY A 78 -17.22 27.50 -4.36
C GLY A 78 -15.97 28.32 -4.72
N PRO A 79 -15.58 29.28 -3.86
CA PRO A 79 -14.55 30.28 -4.18
C PRO A 79 -13.19 29.71 -4.59
N ALA A 80 -12.81 28.57 -4.06
CA ALA A 80 -11.54 27.92 -4.43
C ALA A 80 -11.54 27.44 -5.89
N VAL A 81 -12.68 26.93 -6.37
CA VAL A 81 -12.83 26.50 -7.77
C VAL A 81 -12.90 27.70 -8.69
N GLU A 82 -13.69 28.72 -8.33
CA GLU A 82 -13.83 29.97 -9.08
C GLU A 82 -12.49 30.68 -9.28
N GLN A 83 -11.63 30.64 -8.28
CA GLN A 83 -10.27 31.17 -8.31
C GLN A 83 -9.23 30.20 -8.86
N LYS A 84 -9.65 29.02 -9.33
CA LYS A 84 -8.77 27.96 -9.84
C LYS A 84 -7.72 27.46 -8.82
N LEU A 85 -8.01 27.61 -7.53
CA LEU A 85 -7.18 27.08 -6.45
C LEU A 85 -7.44 25.59 -6.17
N ALA A 86 -8.53 25.07 -6.72
CA ALA A 86 -8.89 23.65 -6.69
C ALA A 86 -9.49 23.27 -8.04
N GLY A 87 -9.01 22.16 -8.60
CA GLY A 87 -9.40 21.67 -9.91
C GLY A 87 -8.56 22.24 -11.07
N ILE A 88 -8.43 21.44 -12.10
CA ILE A 88 -7.70 21.78 -13.34
C ILE A 88 -8.67 21.59 -14.50
N ASP A 89 -8.57 22.42 -15.53
CA ASP A 89 -9.39 22.30 -16.73
C ASP A 89 -9.16 20.93 -17.38
N SER A 90 -10.25 20.28 -17.80
CA SER A 90 -10.20 18.92 -18.37
C SER A 90 -9.38 18.83 -19.67
N SER A 91 -9.24 19.92 -20.41
CA SER A 91 -8.39 20.00 -21.60
C SER A 91 -6.90 19.78 -21.33
N GLU A 92 -6.47 19.95 -20.08
CA GLU A 92 -5.07 19.74 -19.67
C GLU A 92 -4.75 18.25 -19.41
N ALA A 93 -5.74 17.38 -19.27
CA ALA A 93 -5.55 15.98 -18.89
C ALA A 93 -4.57 15.24 -19.81
N ASP A 94 -4.77 15.33 -21.12
CA ASP A 94 -3.95 14.64 -22.12
C ASP A 94 -2.49 15.11 -22.12
N ARG A 95 -2.26 16.39 -21.85
CA ARG A 95 -0.92 16.95 -21.71
C ARG A 95 -0.21 16.31 -20.51
N TYR A 96 -0.84 16.27 -19.37
CA TYR A 96 -0.25 15.66 -18.18
C TYR A 96 -0.05 14.14 -18.32
N TYR A 97 -0.97 13.42 -18.99
CA TYR A 97 -0.75 12.00 -19.31
C TYR A 97 0.48 11.80 -20.21
N LYS A 98 0.69 12.67 -21.20
CA LYS A 98 1.89 12.61 -22.04
C LYS A 98 3.17 12.86 -21.25
N GLU A 99 3.17 13.83 -20.33
CA GLU A 99 4.32 14.06 -19.44
C GLU A 99 4.62 12.83 -18.57
N CYS A 100 3.59 12.18 -18.04
CA CYS A 100 3.74 10.94 -17.28
C CYS A 100 4.35 9.82 -18.13
N ILE A 101 3.82 9.60 -19.33
CA ILE A 101 4.28 8.56 -20.26
C ILE A 101 5.73 8.83 -20.67
N ASN A 102 6.05 10.04 -21.06
CA ASN A 102 7.41 10.40 -21.50
C ASN A 102 8.45 10.17 -20.41
N ALA A 103 8.16 10.59 -19.17
CA ALA A 103 9.06 10.39 -18.05
C ALA A 103 9.24 8.89 -17.72
N SER A 104 8.15 8.12 -17.74
CA SER A 104 8.20 6.67 -17.51
C SER A 104 8.96 5.94 -18.62
N ASP A 105 8.73 6.30 -19.87
CA ASP A 105 9.41 5.75 -21.04
C ASP A 105 10.93 5.98 -20.99
N GLU A 106 11.35 7.16 -20.58
CA GLU A 106 12.77 7.47 -20.43
C GLU A 106 13.45 6.58 -19.39
N ILE A 107 12.77 6.34 -18.24
CA ILE A 107 13.25 5.43 -17.21
C ILE A 107 13.35 4.00 -17.76
N MET A 108 12.30 3.49 -18.39
CA MET A 108 12.27 2.11 -18.94
C MET A 108 13.32 1.91 -20.02
N LYS A 109 13.49 2.87 -20.92
CA LYS A 109 14.47 2.80 -22.02
C LYS A 109 15.92 2.88 -21.52
N SER A 110 16.16 3.35 -20.31
CA SER A 110 17.49 3.40 -19.73
C SER A 110 18.12 2.02 -19.49
N GLY A 111 17.29 0.98 -19.30
CA GLY A 111 17.74 -0.37 -18.93
C GLY A 111 18.33 -0.48 -17.51
N ASN A 112 18.27 0.60 -16.73
CA ASN A 112 18.83 0.62 -15.36
C ASN A 112 17.91 -0.07 -14.34
N TYR A 113 16.63 -0.20 -14.66
CA TYR A 113 15.60 -0.72 -13.77
C TYR A 113 14.83 -1.87 -14.42
N GLU A 114 14.47 -2.84 -13.62
CA GLU A 114 13.68 -4.00 -14.05
C GLU A 114 12.80 -4.50 -12.89
N LEU A 115 11.65 -5.07 -13.19
CA LEU A 115 10.78 -5.66 -12.18
C LEU A 115 11.46 -6.90 -11.59
N TYR A 116 11.56 -6.95 -10.28
CA TYR A 116 12.15 -8.09 -9.58
C TYR A 116 11.16 -9.25 -9.51
N GLY A 117 11.59 -10.42 -9.98
CA GLY A 117 10.73 -11.60 -10.03
C GLY A 117 9.56 -11.48 -11.02
N ALA A 118 9.73 -10.74 -12.12
CA ALA A 118 8.68 -10.46 -13.10
C ALA A 118 8.03 -11.70 -13.73
N ASN A 119 8.73 -12.84 -13.75
CA ASN A 119 8.23 -14.09 -14.32
C ASN A 119 8.31 -15.23 -13.29
N PRO A 120 7.50 -15.20 -12.24
CA PRO A 120 7.53 -16.25 -11.22
C PRO A 120 7.01 -17.58 -11.79
N SER A 121 7.67 -18.66 -11.50
CA SER A 121 7.25 -20.00 -11.92
C SER A 121 6.10 -20.57 -11.08
N THR A 122 5.91 -20.03 -9.87
CA THR A 122 4.85 -20.42 -8.94
C THR A 122 4.35 -19.21 -8.16
N LYS A 123 3.17 -19.33 -7.56
CA LYS A 123 2.64 -18.30 -6.65
C LYS A 123 3.58 -18.05 -5.48
N GLU A 124 4.17 -19.09 -4.92
CA GLU A 124 5.13 -18.96 -3.82
C GLU A 124 6.38 -18.18 -4.22
N ASN A 125 6.89 -18.39 -5.44
CA ASN A 125 8.00 -17.60 -5.96
C ASN A 125 7.62 -16.12 -6.13
N ALA A 126 6.39 -15.84 -6.54
CA ALA A 126 5.88 -14.47 -6.63
C ALA A 126 5.81 -13.80 -5.25
N ILE A 127 5.26 -14.51 -4.25
CA ILE A 127 5.17 -14.04 -2.85
C ILE A 127 6.58 -13.73 -2.33
N ASN A 128 7.50 -14.68 -2.44
CA ASN A 128 8.86 -14.56 -1.94
C ASN A 128 9.62 -13.41 -2.61
N SER A 129 9.51 -13.26 -3.93
CA SER A 129 10.16 -12.17 -4.65
C SER A 129 9.66 -10.81 -4.18
N TYR A 130 8.34 -10.67 -4.02
CA TYR A 130 7.76 -9.42 -3.57
C TYR A 130 8.15 -9.08 -2.12
N GLN A 131 8.17 -10.07 -1.21
CA GLN A 131 8.67 -9.88 0.15
C GLN A 131 10.14 -9.47 0.18
N GLN A 132 11.01 -10.17 -0.54
CA GLN A 132 12.44 -9.89 -0.57
C GLN A 132 12.74 -8.46 -1.06
N MET A 133 11.96 -7.94 -1.98
CA MET A 133 12.12 -6.57 -2.47
C MET A 133 11.99 -5.53 -1.33
N PHE A 134 11.12 -5.79 -0.34
CA PHE A 134 10.90 -4.87 0.77
C PHE A 134 11.70 -5.22 2.03
N GLU A 135 11.89 -6.51 2.31
CA GLU A 135 12.52 -6.97 3.56
C GLU A 135 14.04 -7.00 3.48
N ASN A 136 14.61 -7.07 2.29
CA ASN A 136 16.06 -7.06 2.13
C ASN A 136 16.60 -5.61 2.13
N PRO A 137 17.21 -5.13 3.21
CA PRO A 137 17.71 -3.77 3.29
C PRO A 137 18.88 -3.49 2.34
N ASN A 138 19.48 -4.55 1.81
CA ASN A 138 20.59 -4.48 0.87
C ASN A 138 20.17 -4.94 -0.52
N ASN A 139 18.89 -4.87 -0.86
CA ASN A 139 18.35 -5.35 -2.11
C ASN A 139 19.11 -4.84 -3.34
N VAL A 140 19.54 -3.58 -3.35
CA VAL A 140 20.36 -2.99 -4.41
C VAL A 140 21.73 -3.65 -4.51
N LEU A 141 22.37 -3.95 -3.37
CA LEU A 141 23.64 -4.68 -3.32
C LEU A 141 23.50 -6.14 -3.76
N SER A 142 22.27 -6.68 -3.67
CA SER A 142 21.94 -8.03 -4.10
C SER A 142 21.52 -8.13 -5.57
N GLY A 143 21.63 -7.04 -6.34
CA GLY A 143 21.27 -7.01 -7.77
C GLY A 143 19.78 -6.79 -8.03
N ILE A 144 18.98 -6.44 -7.02
CA ILE A 144 17.57 -6.04 -7.21
C ILE A 144 17.54 -4.63 -7.79
N LYS A 145 17.00 -4.49 -9.00
CA LYS A 145 17.00 -3.22 -9.74
C LYS A 145 15.67 -2.48 -9.71
N GLU A 146 14.65 -2.97 -9.04
CA GLU A 146 13.33 -2.34 -9.03
C GLU A 146 13.28 -1.08 -8.14
N PRO A 147 13.83 -1.07 -6.91
CA PRO A 147 13.78 0.11 -6.05
C PRO A 147 14.63 1.26 -6.60
N MET A 148 14.01 2.42 -6.80
CA MET A 148 14.66 3.62 -7.32
C MET A 148 15.14 4.56 -6.22
N PHE A 149 14.38 4.68 -5.12
CA PHE A 149 14.67 5.56 -4.00
C PHE A 149 14.22 4.93 -2.69
N ILE A 150 15.16 4.78 -1.75
CA ILE A 150 14.94 4.05 -0.49
C ILE A 150 15.28 4.95 0.69
N LYS A 151 14.39 5.01 1.67
CA LYS A 151 14.72 5.57 2.98
C LYS A 151 15.43 4.51 3.81
N GLY A 152 16.72 4.70 4.04
CA GLY A 152 17.52 3.82 4.88
C GLY A 152 17.29 4.08 6.37
N TYR A 153 17.33 3.00 7.16
CA TYR A 153 17.30 3.03 8.62
C TYR A 153 18.53 2.30 9.18
N THR A 154 18.99 2.70 10.34
CA THR A 154 20.16 2.08 10.98
C THR A 154 19.72 1.47 12.31
N SER A 155 19.79 0.15 12.38
CA SER A 155 19.42 -0.61 13.59
C SER A 155 20.29 -0.18 14.79
N GLY A 156 19.69 -0.11 15.98
CA GLY A 156 20.36 0.22 17.22
C GLY A 156 20.74 1.70 17.37
N THR A 157 20.25 2.58 16.53
CA THR A 157 20.50 4.03 16.59
C THR A 157 19.21 4.83 16.66
N VAL A 158 19.31 6.15 16.86
CA VAL A 158 18.17 7.08 16.77
C VAL A 158 17.58 7.15 15.35
N LEU A 159 18.28 6.62 14.36
CA LEU A 159 17.81 6.51 12.98
C LEU A 159 17.09 5.19 12.68
N ALA A 160 16.87 4.35 13.71
CA ALA A 160 16.07 3.14 13.57
C ALA A 160 14.58 3.46 13.44
N HIS A 161 13.83 2.50 12.94
CA HIS A 161 12.36 2.54 12.98
C HIS A 161 11.80 1.58 14.03
N ASN A 162 10.55 1.79 14.41
CA ASN A 162 9.87 0.97 15.42
C ASN A 162 8.74 0.11 14.83
N TYR A 163 8.74 -0.17 13.53
CA TYR A 163 7.69 -0.95 12.88
C TYR A 163 7.52 -2.33 13.51
N ASP A 164 8.63 -3.03 13.74
CA ASP A 164 8.63 -4.35 14.38
C ASP A 164 8.11 -4.37 15.80
N ILE A 165 8.05 -3.21 16.43
CA ILE A 165 7.63 -3.09 17.83
C ILE A 165 6.13 -2.76 17.90
N TRP A 166 5.66 -1.85 17.01
CA TRP A 166 4.33 -1.29 17.09
C TRP A 166 3.29 -2.03 16.25
N TYR A 167 3.71 -2.68 15.16
CA TYR A 167 2.81 -3.16 14.11
C TYR A 167 2.84 -4.68 13.90
N ARG A 168 3.61 -5.40 14.69
CA ARG A 168 3.67 -6.87 14.61
C ARG A 168 2.54 -7.53 15.38
N PRO A 169 2.17 -8.79 15.03
CA PRO A 169 1.24 -9.57 15.81
C PRO A 169 1.71 -9.74 17.26
N ASN A 170 0.76 -9.67 18.20
CA ASN A 170 1.06 -9.81 19.62
C ASN A 170 1.75 -11.13 19.96
N GLN A 171 1.41 -12.20 19.25
CA GLN A 171 1.99 -13.53 19.41
C GLN A 171 3.50 -13.58 19.20
N THR A 172 4.06 -12.62 18.49
CA THR A 172 5.50 -12.50 18.23
C THR A 172 6.17 -11.44 19.08
N ALA A 173 5.40 -10.76 19.92
CA ALA A 173 5.91 -9.77 20.85
C ALA A 173 6.37 -10.43 22.15
N SER A 174 7.46 -9.93 22.71
CA SER A 174 7.84 -10.18 24.10
C SER A 174 7.71 -8.87 24.86
N GLY A 175 6.69 -8.76 25.71
CA GLY A 175 6.49 -7.57 26.56
C GLY A 175 6.03 -6.31 25.81
N TRP A 176 6.29 -5.17 26.43
CA TRP A 176 6.05 -3.83 25.94
C TRP A 176 6.91 -3.51 24.70
N PRO A 177 6.44 -2.70 23.75
CA PRO A 177 5.18 -1.97 23.70
C PRO A 177 4.15 -2.65 22.80
N HIS A 178 2.96 -2.19 22.84
CA HIS A 178 1.68 -2.52 22.23
C HIS A 178 1.73 -2.99 20.77
N PRO A 179 1.81 -4.28 20.49
CA PRO A 179 1.70 -4.82 19.13
C PRO A 179 0.25 -4.72 18.60
N GLY A 180 0.09 -4.99 17.30
CA GLY A 180 -1.23 -5.03 16.67
C GLY A 180 -1.87 -3.66 16.43
N ARG A 181 -1.09 -2.57 16.36
CA ARG A 181 -1.62 -1.21 16.16
C ARG A 181 -2.03 -0.89 14.73
N MET A 182 -1.54 -1.62 13.76
CA MET A 182 -1.86 -1.42 12.37
C MET A 182 -2.46 -2.71 11.81
N ASN A 183 -3.74 -2.66 11.50
CA ASN A 183 -4.44 -3.73 10.84
C ASN A 183 -4.92 -3.22 9.48
N PRO A 184 -4.79 -3.98 8.39
CA PRO A 184 -5.39 -3.61 7.12
C PRO A 184 -6.90 -3.62 7.24
N THR A 185 -7.58 -2.78 6.47
CA THR A 185 -9.02 -2.83 6.33
C THR A 185 -9.42 -4.01 5.46
N LEU A 186 -10.61 -4.53 5.64
CA LEU A 186 -11.14 -5.58 4.77
C LEU A 186 -11.31 -5.08 3.33
N ASP A 187 -11.69 -3.80 3.14
CA ASP A 187 -11.75 -3.19 1.82
C ASP A 187 -10.41 -3.26 1.06
N LEU A 188 -9.29 -3.10 1.76
CA LEU A 188 -7.98 -3.25 1.13
C LEU A 188 -7.72 -4.70 0.73
N VAL A 189 -8.14 -5.66 1.54
CA VAL A 189 -8.02 -7.10 1.21
C VAL A 189 -8.89 -7.45 0.01
N ASP A 190 -10.12 -6.94 -0.03
CA ASP A 190 -11.04 -7.14 -1.15
C ASP A 190 -10.54 -6.51 -2.45
N ALA A 191 -9.77 -5.42 -2.37
CA ALA A 191 -9.20 -4.75 -3.53
C ALA A 191 -8.11 -5.56 -4.25
N TYR A 192 -7.51 -6.56 -3.61
CA TYR A 192 -6.60 -7.48 -4.29
C TYR A 192 -7.37 -8.39 -5.25
N GLU A 193 -6.79 -8.62 -6.41
CA GLU A 193 -7.36 -9.47 -7.44
C GLU A 193 -7.56 -10.91 -6.95
N ASP A 194 -8.61 -11.54 -7.43
CA ASP A 194 -8.95 -12.92 -7.17
C ASP A 194 -8.98 -13.71 -8.49
N TYR A 195 -8.30 -14.82 -8.53
CA TYR A 195 -8.12 -15.64 -9.74
C TYR A 195 -8.96 -16.92 -9.72
N THR A 196 -10.07 -16.95 -8.96
CA THR A 196 -10.89 -18.14 -8.73
C THR A 196 -11.64 -18.61 -9.98
N ASP A 197 -12.29 -17.69 -10.68
CA ASP A 197 -13.35 -18.08 -11.62
C ASP A 197 -12.88 -18.20 -13.07
N ASP A 198 -12.26 -17.17 -13.58
CA ASP A 198 -11.91 -17.08 -15.01
C ASP A 198 -10.43 -16.74 -15.27
N GLY A 199 -9.66 -16.56 -14.23
CA GLY A 199 -8.26 -16.12 -14.34
C GLY A 199 -8.08 -14.69 -14.83
N GLN A 200 -9.14 -13.87 -14.82
CA GLN A 200 -9.08 -12.48 -15.29
C GLN A 200 -8.49 -11.52 -14.24
N GLY A 201 -8.31 -11.99 -13.02
CA GLY A 201 -7.69 -11.19 -11.96
C GLY A 201 -8.54 -9.99 -11.53
N LEU A 202 -9.84 -10.16 -11.45
CA LEU A 202 -10.74 -9.13 -10.95
C LEU A 202 -10.76 -9.11 -9.43
N SER A 203 -10.85 -7.93 -8.82
CA SER A 203 -11.08 -7.83 -7.38
C SER A 203 -12.46 -8.34 -7.02
N SER A 204 -12.56 -9.12 -5.96
CA SER A 204 -13.82 -9.64 -5.45
C SER A 204 -13.86 -9.62 -3.94
N LEU A 205 -15.06 -9.50 -3.38
CA LEU A 205 -15.27 -9.57 -1.95
C LEU A 205 -14.90 -10.96 -1.44
N ILE A 206 -14.28 -11.03 -0.27
CA ILE A 206 -14.02 -12.29 0.42
C ILE A 206 -15.36 -12.90 0.85
N LYS A 207 -15.53 -14.18 0.54
CA LYS A 207 -16.72 -14.92 0.94
C LYS A 207 -16.70 -15.23 2.44
N THR A 208 -17.42 -14.44 3.20
CA THR A 208 -17.55 -14.59 4.65
C THR A 208 -18.92 -15.14 5.06
N ARG A 209 -19.86 -15.23 4.12
CA ARG A 209 -21.25 -15.65 4.36
C ARG A 209 -21.62 -16.88 3.53
N VAL A 210 -22.33 -17.80 4.14
CA VAL A 210 -22.85 -19.01 3.46
C VAL A 210 -23.89 -18.65 2.40
N ASP A 211 -24.64 -17.56 2.60
CA ASP A 211 -25.67 -17.08 1.65
C ASP A 211 -25.08 -16.28 0.48
N GLY A 212 -23.78 -16.04 0.45
CA GLY A 212 -23.10 -15.29 -0.59
C GLY A 212 -23.43 -13.79 -0.63
N ASN A 213 -24.13 -13.25 0.38
CA ASN A 213 -24.51 -11.85 0.45
C ASN A 213 -23.43 -11.01 1.15
N GLU A 214 -22.25 -10.91 0.54
CA GLU A 214 -21.08 -10.23 1.10
C GLU A 214 -21.26 -8.70 1.18
N SER A 215 -22.18 -8.13 0.42
CA SER A 215 -22.46 -6.69 0.44
C SER A 215 -23.09 -6.20 1.75
N THR A 216 -23.53 -7.09 2.59
CA THR A 216 -24.14 -6.78 3.88
C THR A 216 -23.25 -7.20 5.05
N TYR A 217 -22.05 -6.65 5.15
CA TYR A 217 -21.25 -6.76 6.36
C TYR A 217 -21.98 -6.09 7.53
N GLY A 218 -22.90 -6.82 8.14
CA GLY A 218 -23.72 -6.36 9.25
C GLY A 218 -23.03 -6.40 10.62
N GLY A 219 -21.69 -6.44 10.65
CA GLY A 219 -20.93 -6.66 11.87
C GLY A 219 -21.00 -8.11 12.37
N PHE A 220 -20.69 -8.33 13.65
CA PHE A 220 -20.72 -9.65 14.29
C PHE A 220 -22.16 -10.11 14.57
N ASP A 221 -22.91 -10.36 13.54
CA ASP A 221 -24.19 -11.06 13.69
C ASP A 221 -23.89 -12.55 13.92
N ARG A 222 -24.39 -13.10 15.04
CA ARG A 222 -24.26 -14.52 15.39
C ARG A 222 -25.22 -15.41 14.61
N SER A 223 -25.75 -14.95 13.50
CA SER A 223 -26.64 -15.76 12.67
C SER A 223 -25.87 -16.92 12.02
N ALA A 224 -26.57 -18.00 11.70
CA ALA A 224 -26.00 -19.18 11.05
C ALA A 224 -25.49 -18.92 9.63
N SER A 225 -25.53 -17.68 9.14
CA SER A 225 -25.10 -17.31 7.81
C SER A 225 -23.60 -17.03 7.65
N TYR A 226 -22.83 -16.99 8.72
CA TYR A 226 -21.37 -16.81 8.65
C TYR A 226 -20.62 -18.13 8.47
N TYR A 227 -19.58 -18.10 7.70
CA TYR A 227 -18.68 -19.22 7.56
C TYR A 227 -17.97 -19.54 8.87
N SER A 228 -17.94 -20.85 9.19
CA SER A 228 -16.99 -21.40 10.14
C SER A 228 -15.83 -21.98 9.36
N PHE A 229 -14.66 -21.38 9.46
CA PHE A 229 -13.47 -21.86 8.74
C PHE A 229 -12.88 -23.08 9.43
N PRO A 230 -12.31 -24.04 8.64
CA PRO A 230 -11.54 -25.13 9.20
C PRO A 230 -10.42 -24.59 10.07
N ILE A 231 -10.27 -25.14 11.26
CA ILE A 231 -9.29 -24.66 12.25
C ILE A 231 -7.83 -24.87 11.77
N ASP A 232 -7.63 -25.80 10.86
CA ASP A 232 -6.35 -26.12 10.23
C ASP A 232 -6.08 -25.32 8.95
N LYS A 233 -7.10 -24.65 8.40
CA LYS A 233 -7.00 -23.84 7.20
C LYS A 233 -7.70 -22.47 7.35
N PRO A 234 -7.35 -21.66 8.33
CA PRO A 234 -8.03 -20.38 8.57
C PRO A 234 -7.78 -19.35 7.47
N TYR A 235 -6.85 -19.62 6.55
CA TYR A 235 -6.50 -18.79 5.40
C TYR A 235 -7.23 -19.18 4.10
N GLU A 236 -8.08 -20.21 4.12
CA GLU A 236 -8.71 -20.77 2.92
C GLU A 236 -9.45 -19.70 2.08
N ILE A 237 -10.10 -18.74 2.73
CA ILE A 237 -10.79 -17.63 2.05
C ILE A 237 -9.89 -16.74 1.23
N PHE A 238 -8.58 -16.78 1.45
CA PHE A 238 -7.60 -15.96 0.74
C PHE A 238 -6.81 -16.74 -0.33
N GLU A 239 -7.06 -18.05 -0.48
CA GLU A 239 -6.21 -18.94 -1.31
C GLU A 239 -6.09 -18.44 -2.76
N ASN A 240 -7.15 -17.88 -3.31
CA ASN A 240 -7.16 -17.44 -4.71
C ASN A 240 -6.77 -15.98 -4.91
N LYS A 241 -6.51 -15.25 -3.82
CA LYS A 241 -6.06 -13.86 -3.89
C LYS A 241 -4.63 -13.76 -4.43
N ASP A 242 -4.36 -12.63 -5.06
CA ASP A 242 -3.06 -12.26 -5.64
C ASP A 242 -1.89 -12.50 -4.66
N ALA A 243 -0.75 -12.90 -5.21
CA ALA A 243 0.47 -13.14 -4.46
C ALA A 243 0.91 -11.93 -3.63
N ARG A 244 0.62 -10.72 -4.08
CA ARG A 244 0.93 -9.47 -3.35
C ARG A 244 0.19 -9.36 -2.03
N LEU A 245 -1.06 -9.87 -1.93
CA LEU A 245 -1.77 -9.94 -0.65
C LEU A 245 -0.97 -10.78 0.35
N TRP A 246 -0.56 -11.98 -0.06
CA TRP A 246 0.18 -12.92 0.76
C TRP A 246 1.57 -12.41 1.16
N ALA A 247 2.16 -11.57 0.33
CA ALA A 247 3.46 -10.97 0.58
C ALA A 247 3.40 -9.76 1.52
N THR A 248 2.26 -9.05 1.60
CA THR A 248 2.15 -7.77 2.33
C THR A 248 1.36 -7.88 3.61
N MET A 249 0.53 -8.90 3.77
CA MET A 249 -0.37 -9.05 4.90
C MET A 249 -0.10 -10.34 5.67
N ILE A 250 -0.13 -10.24 6.99
CA ILE A 250 -0.13 -11.40 7.88
C ILE A 250 -1.56 -11.90 7.95
N LEU A 251 -1.79 -13.06 7.37
CA LEU A 251 -3.09 -13.70 7.33
C LEU A 251 -3.22 -14.75 8.45
N PRO A 252 -4.45 -15.09 8.88
CA PRO A 252 -4.67 -16.14 9.85
C PRO A 252 -4.04 -17.47 9.39
N GLY A 253 -3.26 -18.11 10.27
CA GLY A 253 -2.62 -19.40 9.99
C GLY A 253 -1.34 -19.33 9.15
N THR A 254 -0.88 -18.15 8.74
CA THR A 254 0.40 -18.00 8.03
C THR A 254 1.58 -17.93 8.99
N GLU A 255 2.76 -18.27 8.49
CA GLU A 255 4.01 -18.19 9.24
C GLU A 255 4.56 -16.77 9.21
N TRP A 256 4.91 -16.23 10.38
CA TRP A 256 5.66 -14.99 10.49
C TRP A 256 6.66 -15.07 11.64
N LYS A 257 7.92 -14.74 11.39
CA LYS A 257 9.03 -14.84 12.35
C LYS A 257 9.07 -16.19 13.08
N ASN A 258 8.95 -17.27 12.30
CA ASN A 258 8.96 -18.68 12.79
C ASN A 258 7.82 -19.01 13.76
N LYS A 259 6.69 -18.35 13.62
CA LYS A 259 5.46 -18.68 14.37
C LYS A 259 4.26 -18.66 13.44
N THR A 260 3.41 -19.66 13.56
CA THR A 260 2.08 -19.62 12.95
C THR A 260 1.22 -18.60 13.66
N ILE A 261 0.71 -17.62 12.93
CA ILE A 261 -0.09 -16.52 13.47
C ILE A 261 -1.55 -16.94 13.51
N ILE A 262 -2.13 -16.93 14.70
CA ILE A 262 -3.52 -17.29 14.94
C ILE A 262 -4.32 -16.03 15.18
N ILE A 263 -5.16 -15.65 14.20
CA ILE A 263 -6.03 -14.47 14.26
C ILE A 263 -7.46 -14.97 14.17
N GLN A 264 -8.25 -14.76 15.22
CA GLN A 264 -9.65 -15.19 15.25
C GLN A 264 -10.43 -14.47 16.35
N GLY A 265 -11.69 -14.12 16.08
CA GLY A 265 -12.58 -13.46 17.04
C GLY A 265 -13.19 -14.41 18.07
N GLY A 266 -13.11 -15.72 17.82
CA GLY A 266 -13.68 -16.74 18.69
C GLY A 266 -13.57 -18.14 18.12
N ILE A 267 -14.13 -19.10 18.83
CA ILE A 267 -14.11 -20.52 18.45
C ILE A 267 -15.55 -21.04 18.55
N VAL A 268 -15.99 -21.74 17.52
CA VAL A 268 -17.24 -22.51 17.55
C VAL A 268 -16.93 -23.90 18.11
N LYS A 269 -17.63 -24.27 19.18
CA LYS A 269 -17.52 -25.61 19.76
C LYS A 269 -18.38 -26.61 18.99
N PRO A 270 -18.13 -27.94 19.14
CA PRO A 270 -18.91 -28.98 18.48
C PRO A 270 -20.42 -28.94 18.82
N ASP A 271 -20.80 -28.39 19.97
CA ASP A 271 -22.18 -28.21 20.38
C ASP A 271 -22.85 -26.95 19.78
N GLY A 272 -22.15 -26.24 18.90
CA GLY A 272 -22.61 -25.00 18.27
C GLY A 272 -22.51 -23.76 19.15
N SER A 273 -22.06 -23.88 20.41
CA SER A 273 -21.80 -22.72 21.24
C SER A 273 -20.49 -22.03 20.91
N PHE A 274 -20.37 -20.73 21.27
CA PHE A 274 -19.22 -19.91 20.94
C PHE A 274 -18.38 -19.62 22.18
N ILE A 275 -17.05 -19.57 22.00
CA ILE A 275 -16.11 -19.00 22.95
C ILE A 275 -15.58 -17.70 22.34
N PHE A 276 -15.93 -16.56 22.94
CA PHE A 276 -15.36 -15.26 22.61
C PHE A 276 -14.48 -14.79 23.74
N ARG A 277 -13.32 -14.28 23.39
CA ARG A 277 -12.43 -13.60 24.31
C ARG A 277 -11.99 -12.29 23.65
N THR A 278 -11.89 -11.26 24.44
CA THR A 278 -11.41 -9.95 24.03
C THR A 278 -10.00 -9.66 24.57
N ASP A 279 -9.48 -10.58 25.35
CA ASP A 279 -8.21 -10.47 26.05
C ASP A 279 -7.38 -11.74 25.90
N ALA A 280 -6.19 -11.71 25.62
CA ALA A 280 -5.21 -12.76 25.68
C ALA A 280 -5.45 -14.01 24.80
N SER A 281 -5.83 -15.12 25.36
CA SER A 281 -5.92 -16.40 24.68
C SER A 281 -6.94 -17.32 25.34
N VAL A 282 -7.42 -18.29 24.57
CA VAL A 282 -8.32 -19.34 25.04
C VAL A 282 -7.79 -20.70 24.62
N LYS A 283 -7.94 -21.71 25.46
CA LYS A 283 -7.67 -23.10 25.06
C LYS A 283 -8.86 -23.65 24.28
N GLY A 284 -8.59 -24.12 23.08
CA GLY A 284 -9.55 -24.88 22.29
C GLY A 284 -9.80 -26.27 22.85
N LEU A 285 -10.80 -26.97 22.31
CA LEU A 285 -11.12 -28.36 22.69
C LEU A 285 -10.02 -29.34 22.31
N ASP A 286 -9.18 -29.00 21.34
CA ASP A 286 -7.98 -29.75 20.93
C ASP A 286 -6.77 -29.50 21.86
N GLY A 287 -6.93 -28.73 22.92
CA GLY A 287 -5.88 -28.36 23.87
C GLY A 287 -4.90 -27.31 23.41
N LYS A 288 -4.99 -26.82 22.16
CA LYS A 288 -4.15 -25.74 21.65
C LYS A 288 -4.60 -24.38 22.19
N THR A 289 -3.68 -23.45 22.22
CA THR A 289 -3.97 -22.06 22.61
C THR A 289 -4.29 -21.25 21.37
N TYR A 290 -5.42 -20.56 21.38
CA TYR A 290 -5.90 -19.68 20.33
C TYR A 290 -6.00 -18.26 20.85
N TYR A 291 -5.55 -17.33 20.04
CA TYR A 291 -5.60 -15.91 20.36
C TYR A 291 -6.82 -15.30 19.68
N THR A 292 -7.51 -14.42 20.39
CA THR A 292 -8.72 -13.74 19.93
C THR A 292 -8.49 -12.25 19.67
N TYR A 293 -7.23 -11.89 19.46
CA TYR A 293 -6.80 -10.54 19.09
C TYR A 293 -5.62 -10.63 18.11
N GLY A 294 -5.51 -9.68 17.21
CA GLY A 294 -4.46 -9.59 16.21
C GLY A 294 -3.20 -8.86 16.70
#